data_13cd3e91bc4377059628546871d662d2
#
_entry.id   13cd3e91bc4377059628546871d662d2
#
_cell.length_a   1.000
_cell.length_b   1.000
_cell.length_c   1.000
_cell.angle_alpha   90.00
_cell.angle_beta   90.00
_cell.angle_gamma   90.00
#
_symmetry.space_group_name_H-M   'P 1'
#
loop_
_entity.id
_entity.type
_entity.pdbx_description
1 polymer ?
#
loop_
_entity_poly.entity_id
_entity_poly.type
_entity_poly.pdbx_seq_one_letter_code
_entity_poly.pdbx_strand_id
1 'polypeptide(L)'
;PGLVGSEMCIRDRHYNFPPYSVGEAGMIGSPKRREIGHGKLARRALEAVIPNPEEFEYAIRVVSEITESNGSSSMATVCASSLAMMDAGIPIKKPVAGIAMGLVKDADKHCVITDILGDEDHLGDMDFKVAGTSDGVTALQMDIKIAGINEQILQDALEKANTARTHI
;
A
#
# COMPACT_ATOMS: atom_id res chain seq x y z
N PRO A 1 14.87 -24.66 -26.58
CA PRO A 1 13.89 -24.28 -25.61
C PRO A 1 14.49 -23.10 -24.84
N GLY A 2 14.10 -21.89 -25.26
CA GLY A 2 14.53 -20.68 -24.61
C GLY A 2 13.94 -20.63 -23.22
N LEU A 3 14.77 -20.49 -22.22
CA LEU A 3 14.37 -20.09 -20.90
C LEU A 3 13.64 -18.75 -21.04
N VAL A 4 12.38 -18.77 -20.73
CA VAL A 4 11.54 -17.58 -20.65
C VAL A 4 12.23 -16.58 -19.77
N GLY A 5 12.40 -15.38 -20.27
CA GLY A 5 13.29 -14.38 -19.81
C GLY A 5 13.18 -14.02 -18.35
N SER A 6 14.24 -13.45 -17.88
CA SER A 6 14.53 -12.89 -16.57
C SER A 6 13.46 -11.97 -15.96
N GLU A 7 12.46 -11.55 -16.70
CA GLU A 7 11.35 -10.72 -16.19
C GLU A 7 10.40 -11.44 -15.23
N MET A 8 10.35 -12.77 -15.24
CA MET A 8 9.40 -13.54 -14.45
C MET A 8 9.84 -13.76 -13.00
N CYS A 9 11.13 -13.69 -12.70
CA CYS A 9 11.67 -14.05 -11.38
C CYS A 9 11.69 -12.92 -10.35
N ILE A 10 11.68 -11.67 -10.80
CA ILE A 10 11.91 -10.50 -9.91
C ILE A 10 10.65 -10.03 -9.19
N ARG A 11 9.47 -10.59 -9.50
CA ARG A 11 8.19 -9.93 -9.17
C ARG A 11 7.13 -10.86 -8.57
N ASP A 12 7.54 -11.88 -7.84
CA ASP A 12 6.59 -12.72 -7.13
C ASP A 12 6.24 -12.07 -5.78
N ARG A 13 4.94 -11.87 -5.56
CA ARG A 13 4.42 -11.31 -4.32
C ARG A 13 3.21 -12.09 -3.85
N HIS A 14 3.28 -12.52 -2.62
CA HIS A 14 2.17 -13.11 -1.90
C HIS A 14 1.67 -12.12 -0.84
N TYR A 15 0.38 -11.89 -0.84
CA TYR A 15 -0.31 -11.11 0.17
C TYR A 15 -1.44 -11.98 0.73
N ASN A 16 -1.29 -12.39 1.97
CA ASN A 16 -2.21 -13.28 2.66
C ASN A 16 -2.93 -12.50 3.76
N PHE A 17 -4.27 -12.49 3.67
CA PHE A 17 -5.15 -11.81 4.60
C PHE A 17 -6.20 -12.79 5.12
N PRO A 18 -5.82 -13.69 6.06
CA PRO A 18 -6.73 -14.69 6.59
C PRO A 18 -7.82 -14.04 7.46
N PRO A 19 -8.99 -14.68 7.60
CA PRO A 19 -10.11 -14.15 8.37
C PRO A 19 -9.76 -13.80 9.82
N TYR A 20 -8.91 -14.57 10.45
CA TYR A 20 -8.49 -14.33 11.84
C TYR A 20 -7.76 -12.99 12.04
N SER A 21 -7.16 -12.41 11.00
CA SER A 21 -6.47 -11.12 11.08
C SER A 21 -7.40 -9.95 11.45
N VAL A 22 -8.70 -10.13 11.26
CA VAL A 22 -9.76 -9.18 11.65
C VAL A 22 -10.73 -9.77 12.66
N GLY A 23 -10.33 -10.84 13.38
CA GLY A 23 -11.15 -11.48 14.39
C GLY A 23 -12.32 -12.31 13.84
N GLU A 24 -12.33 -12.62 12.56
CA GLU A 24 -13.38 -13.43 11.93
C GLU A 24 -13.03 -14.92 11.94
N ALA A 25 -14.03 -15.77 12.16
CA ALA A 25 -13.94 -17.21 11.93
C ALA A 25 -14.27 -17.51 10.46
N GLY A 26 -13.37 -18.19 9.77
CA GLY A 26 -13.57 -18.51 8.37
C GLY A 26 -12.54 -19.49 7.82
N MET A 27 -12.85 -20.09 6.67
CA MET A 27 -11.92 -20.99 5.98
C MET A 27 -10.82 -20.18 5.28
N ILE A 28 -9.57 -20.63 5.45
CA ILE A 28 -8.43 -20.16 4.67
C ILE A 28 -8.50 -20.88 3.32
N GLY A 29 -8.62 -20.12 2.25
CA GLY A 29 -8.77 -20.63 0.89
C GLY A 29 -7.97 -19.82 -0.13
N SER A 30 -8.39 -19.88 -1.39
CA SER A 30 -7.76 -19.10 -2.46
C SER A 30 -7.89 -17.59 -2.21
N PRO A 31 -6.91 -16.78 -2.65
CA PRO A 31 -6.93 -15.33 -2.47
C PRO A 31 -8.22 -14.70 -3.00
N LYS A 32 -8.85 -13.87 -2.19
CA LYS A 32 -10.06 -13.12 -2.53
C LYS A 32 -9.70 -11.83 -3.28
N ARG A 33 -10.70 -11.13 -3.81
CA ARG A 33 -10.51 -9.85 -4.54
C ARG A 33 -9.72 -8.82 -3.75
N ARG A 34 -9.96 -8.71 -2.43
CA ARG A 34 -9.26 -7.80 -1.53
C ARG A 34 -7.76 -8.10 -1.49
N GLU A 35 -7.39 -9.36 -1.31
CA GLU A 35 -5.99 -9.81 -1.27
C GLU A 35 -5.28 -9.52 -2.60
N ILE A 36 -5.93 -9.81 -3.72
CA ILE A 36 -5.40 -9.54 -5.05
C ILE A 36 -5.21 -8.03 -5.25
N GLY A 37 -6.18 -7.20 -4.87
CA GLY A 37 -6.13 -5.75 -5.01
C GLY A 37 -5.03 -5.13 -4.15
N HIS A 38 -4.95 -5.51 -2.88
CA HIS A 38 -3.92 -5.04 -1.94
C HIS A 38 -2.52 -5.47 -2.37
N GLY A 39 -2.37 -6.73 -2.79
CA GLY A 39 -1.11 -7.23 -3.34
C GLY A 39 -0.64 -6.44 -4.57
N LYS A 40 -1.55 -6.13 -5.49
CA LYS A 40 -1.25 -5.32 -6.68
C LYS A 40 -0.85 -3.89 -6.31
N LEU A 41 -1.55 -3.25 -5.37
CA LEU A 41 -1.24 -1.90 -4.92
C LEU A 41 0.16 -1.84 -4.30
N ALA A 42 0.45 -2.73 -3.37
CA ALA A 42 1.75 -2.79 -2.73
C ALA A 42 2.89 -3.14 -3.71
N ARG A 43 2.61 -3.99 -4.73
CA ARG A 43 3.57 -4.25 -5.81
C ARG A 43 3.91 -2.98 -6.58
N ARG A 44 2.90 -2.24 -7.05
CA ARG A 44 3.12 -0.98 -7.78
C ARG A 44 3.91 0.03 -6.96
N ALA A 45 3.63 0.10 -5.65
CA ALA A 45 4.33 1.00 -4.75
C ALA A 45 5.83 0.75 -4.70
N LEU A 46 6.26 -0.52 -4.74
CA LEU A 46 7.66 -0.93 -4.59
C LEU A 46 8.38 -1.08 -5.95
N GLU A 47 7.66 -1.30 -7.04
CA GLU A 47 8.23 -1.60 -8.35
C GLU A 47 9.16 -0.47 -8.85
N ALA A 48 8.87 0.78 -8.51
CA ALA A 48 9.66 1.93 -8.88
C ALA A 48 11.08 1.96 -8.24
N VAL A 49 11.26 1.28 -7.11
CA VAL A 49 12.51 1.29 -6.34
C VAL A 49 13.31 0.00 -6.43
N ILE A 50 12.76 -1.05 -7.03
CA ILE A 50 13.47 -2.31 -7.24
C ILE A 50 14.66 -2.07 -8.18
N PRO A 51 15.86 -2.62 -7.86
CA PRO A 51 17.03 -2.52 -8.72
C PRO A 51 16.81 -3.20 -10.07
N ASN A 52 17.53 -2.78 -11.08
CA ASN A 52 17.52 -3.44 -12.37
C ASN A 52 18.18 -4.83 -12.27
N PRO A 53 17.80 -5.80 -13.15
CA PRO A 53 18.44 -7.13 -13.17
C PRO A 53 19.95 -7.11 -13.37
N GLU A 54 20.48 -6.08 -14.04
CA GLU A 54 21.93 -5.89 -14.23
C GLU A 54 22.65 -5.44 -12.95
N GLU A 55 21.93 -4.77 -12.05
CA GLU A 55 22.45 -4.29 -10.75
C GLU A 55 22.28 -5.34 -9.64
N PHE A 56 21.26 -6.20 -9.76
CA PHE A 56 20.95 -7.23 -8.78
C PHE A 56 20.38 -8.47 -9.47
N GLU A 57 21.23 -9.49 -9.62
CA GLU A 57 20.94 -10.70 -10.43
C GLU A 57 19.99 -11.70 -9.73
N TYR A 58 19.62 -11.46 -8.47
CA TYR A 58 18.80 -12.38 -7.70
C TYR A 58 17.31 -12.13 -7.86
N ALA A 59 16.54 -13.21 -7.83
CA ALA A 59 15.09 -13.13 -7.77
C ALA A 59 14.63 -12.59 -6.40
N ILE A 60 13.73 -11.62 -6.42
CA ILE A 60 13.15 -11.05 -5.20
C ILE A 60 11.73 -11.59 -5.05
N ARG A 61 11.49 -12.29 -3.93
CA ARG A 61 10.16 -12.73 -3.54
C ARG A 61 9.77 -12.07 -2.23
N VAL A 62 8.66 -11.32 -2.25
CA VAL A 62 8.09 -10.66 -1.07
C VAL A 62 6.82 -11.39 -0.65
N VAL A 63 6.78 -11.85 0.58
CA VAL A 63 5.61 -12.50 1.19
C VAL A 63 5.12 -11.65 2.35
N SER A 64 3.86 -11.25 2.32
CA SER A 64 3.20 -10.49 3.37
C SER A 64 2.12 -11.35 4.02
N GLU A 65 2.31 -11.68 5.28
CA GLU A 65 1.37 -12.41 6.12
C GLU A 65 0.73 -11.44 7.11
N ILE A 66 -0.56 -11.17 6.95
CA ILE A 66 -1.29 -10.27 7.86
C ILE A 66 -1.82 -11.09 9.02
N THR A 67 -1.25 -10.90 10.20
CA THR A 67 -1.63 -11.61 11.42
C THR A 67 -2.70 -10.89 12.22
N GLU A 68 -2.69 -9.54 12.15
CA GLU A 68 -3.68 -8.68 12.79
C GLU A 68 -3.84 -7.40 11.97
N SER A 69 -5.06 -6.86 11.86
CA SER A 69 -5.35 -5.65 11.10
C SER A 69 -6.51 -4.88 11.69
N ASN A 70 -6.25 -3.61 11.99
CA ASN A 70 -7.29 -2.61 12.29
C ASN A 70 -6.90 -1.28 11.63
N GLY A 71 -6.93 -1.27 10.29
CA GLY A 71 -6.49 -0.14 9.46
C GLY A 71 -5.97 -0.64 8.12
N SER A 72 -5.07 0.11 7.48
CA SER A 72 -4.57 -0.22 6.15
C SER A 72 -3.46 -1.26 6.14
N SER A 73 -3.84 -2.53 6.10
CA SER A 73 -2.90 -3.65 5.93
C SER A 73 -2.07 -3.57 4.65
N SER A 74 -2.60 -2.96 3.57
CA SER A 74 -1.85 -2.77 2.33
C SER A 74 -0.72 -1.75 2.48
N MET A 75 -0.93 -0.67 3.22
CA MET A 75 0.11 0.33 3.48
C MET A 75 1.13 -0.19 4.49
N ALA A 76 0.70 -0.91 5.52
CA ALA A 76 1.61 -1.66 6.40
C ALA A 76 2.51 -2.62 5.61
N THR A 77 1.95 -3.35 4.62
CA THR A 77 2.72 -4.22 3.73
C THR A 77 3.75 -3.45 2.91
N VAL A 78 3.43 -2.26 2.41
CA VAL A 78 4.39 -1.40 1.68
C VAL A 78 5.57 -1.04 2.58
N CYS A 79 5.31 -0.51 3.77
CA CYS A 79 6.34 -0.12 4.73
C CYS A 79 7.20 -1.31 5.17
N ALA A 80 6.57 -2.40 5.60
CA ALA A 80 7.26 -3.60 6.04
C ALA A 80 8.10 -4.25 4.91
N SER A 81 7.59 -4.27 3.68
CA SER A 81 8.33 -4.80 2.54
C SER A 81 9.54 -3.94 2.19
N SER A 82 9.42 -2.60 2.31
CA SER A 82 10.55 -1.68 2.12
C SER A 82 11.65 -1.96 3.15
N LEU A 83 11.28 -2.08 4.43
CA LEU A 83 12.21 -2.43 5.51
C LEU A 83 12.84 -3.81 5.30
N ALA A 84 12.06 -4.82 4.99
CA ALA A 84 12.55 -6.19 4.76
C ALA A 84 13.52 -6.28 3.58
N MET A 85 13.26 -5.55 2.50
CA MET A 85 14.19 -5.49 1.36
C MET A 85 15.52 -4.85 1.74
N MET A 86 15.50 -3.77 2.52
CA MET A 86 16.71 -3.12 3.02
C MET A 86 17.49 -4.03 3.98
N ASP A 87 16.79 -4.70 4.90
CA ASP A 87 17.40 -5.64 5.85
C ASP A 87 18.02 -6.85 5.14
N ALA A 88 17.41 -7.32 4.06
CA ALA A 88 17.95 -8.38 3.20
C ALA A 88 19.13 -7.92 2.32
N GLY A 89 19.55 -6.67 2.39
CA GLY A 89 20.65 -6.14 1.59
C GLY A 89 20.32 -5.92 0.11
N ILE A 90 19.04 -5.85 -0.25
CA ILE A 90 18.63 -5.52 -1.61
C ILE A 90 18.88 -4.03 -1.85
N PRO A 91 19.63 -3.64 -2.90
CA PRO A 91 19.96 -2.24 -3.17
C PRO A 91 18.78 -1.50 -3.78
N ILE A 92 17.69 -1.33 -3.01
CA ILE A 92 16.56 -0.51 -3.45
C ILE A 92 16.99 0.95 -3.63
N LYS A 93 16.44 1.62 -4.63
CA LYS A 93 16.83 3.00 -4.98
C LYS A 93 16.57 3.99 -3.84
N LYS A 94 15.43 3.84 -3.16
CA LYS A 94 15.00 4.63 -2.00
C LYS A 94 14.01 3.87 -1.13
N PRO A 95 13.91 4.15 0.17
CA PRO A 95 12.82 3.63 1.00
C PRO A 95 11.46 4.09 0.50
N VAL A 96 10.46 3.22 0.62
CA VAL A 96 9.06 3.52 0.29
C VAL A 96 8.22 3.44 1.56
N ALA A 97 7.48 4.50 1.83
CA ALA A 97 6.47 4.50 2.88
C ALA A 97 5.07 4.63 2.27
N GLY A 98 4.07 4.10 2.95
CA GLY A 98 2.67 4.19 2.57
C GLY A 98 1.80 4.61 3.74
N ILE A 99 0.75 5.38 3.46
CA ILE A 99 -0.22 5.88 4.44
C ILE A 99 -1.63 5.79 3.89
N ALA A 100 -2.61 5.55 4.77
CA ALA A 100 -4.02 5.62 4.45
C ALA A 100 -4.62 6.88 5.08
N MET A 101 -5.22 7.70 4.24
CA MET A 101 -5.92 8.92 4.61
C MET A 101 -7.42 8.70 4.50
N GLY A 102 -8.18 9.38 5.35
CA GLY A 102 -9.64 9.42 5.29
C GLY A 102 -10.16 10.83 5.13
N LEU A 103 -11.42 10.95 4.74
CA LEU A 103 -12.15 12.20 4.67
C LEU A 103 -13.48 12.06 5.40
N VAL A 104 -13.79 13.07 6.19
CA VAL A 104 -15.15 13.33 6.70
C VAL A 104 -15.57 14.70 6.19
N LYS A 105 -16.73 14.77 5.52
CA LYS A 105 -17.26 16.00 4.93
C LYS A 105 -18.69 16.22 5.40
N ASP A 106 -18.95 17.41 5.95
CA ASP A 106 -20.28 17.87 6.33
C ASP A 106 -20.54 19.23 5.69
N ALA A 107 -21.47 19.28 4.74
CA ALA A 107 -21.77 20.45 3.93
C ALA A 107 -20.49 21.11 3.37
N ASP A 108 -20.14 22.30 3.87
CA ASP A 108 -18.98 23.08 3.42
C ASP A 108 -17.71 22.81 4.24
N LYS A 109 -17.81 22.00 5.29
CA LYS A 109 -16.68 21.65 6.15
C LYS A 109 -16.13 20.30 5.77
N HIS A 110 -14.80 20.16 5.87
CA HIS A 110 -14.15 18.87 5.69
C HIS A 110 -13.00 18.68 6.69
N CYS A 111 -12.73 17.44 6.99
CA CYS A 111 -11.59 17.03 7.80
C CYS A 111 -10.89 15.87 7.12
N VAL A 112 -9.60 16.04 6.84
CA VAL A 112 -8.75 14.94 6.36
C VAL A 112 -8.08 14.29 7.56
N ILE A 113 -8.30 12.98 7.71
CA ILE A 113 -7.78 12.14 8.79
C ILE A 113 -6.56 11.38 8.27
N THR A 114 -5.52 11.29 9.09
CA THR A 114 -4.27 10.60 8.76
C THR A 114 -4.19 9.27 9.49
N ASP A 115 -3.76 8.20 8.79
CA ASP A 115 -3.59 6.84 9.32
C ASP A 115 -4.88 6.28 9.90
N ILE A 116 -5.87 6.12 9.02
CA ILE A 116 -7.23 5.75 9.40
C ILE A 116 -7.35 4.31 9.90
N LEU A 117 -8.16 4.14 10.92
CA LEU A 117 -8.62 2.84 11.44
C LEU A 117 -9.67 2.21 10.53
N GLY A 118 -10.00 0.93 10.78
CA GLY A 118 -11.01 0.20 10.02
C GLY A 118 -12.40 0.84 10.05
N ASP A 119 -12.82 1.37 11.22
CA ASP A 119 -14.11 2.06 11.36
C ASP A 119 -14.12 3.40 10.63
N GLU A 120 -13.01 4.13 10.63
CA GLU A 120 -12.87 5.40 9.91
C GLU A 120 -12.84 5.19 8.40
N ASP A 121 -12.26 4.08 7.91
CA ASP A 121 -12.35 3.65 6.53
C ASP A 121 -13.81 3.34 6.16
N HIS A 122 -14.54 2.62 7.00
CA HIS A 122 -15.90 2.20 6.71
C HIS A 122 -16.91 3.36 6.74
N LEU A 123 -16.81 4.25 7.71
CA LEU A 123 -17.74 5.35 7.96
C LEU A 123 -17.37 6.65 7.23
N GLY A 124 -16.13 6.79 6.78
CA GLY A 124 -15.63 7.98 6.10
C GLY A 124 -16.20 8.15 4.69
N ASP A 125 -16.12 9.36 4.18
CA ASP A 125 -16.61 9.77 2.85
C ASP A 125 -15.63 9.48 1.72
N MET A 126 -14.36 9.27 2.04
CA MET A 126 -13.29 8.88 1.13
C MET A 126 -12.22 8.12 1.90
N ASP A 127 -11.67 7.08 1.32
CA ASP A 127 -10.37 6.52 1.68
C ASP A 127 -9.35 6.74 0.55
N PHE A 128 -8.13 7.07 0.95
CA PHE A 128 -7.09 7.51 0.05
C PHE A 128 -5.74 6.97 0.49
N LYS A 129 -5.20 6.02 -0.26
CA LYS A 129 -3.95 5.35 0.05
C LYS A 129 -2.85 5.87 -0.85
N VAL A 130 -1.79 6.39 -0.25
CA VAL A 130 -0.66 6.97 -0.96
C VAL A 130 0.61 6.29 -0.51
N ALA A 131 1.38 5.77 -1.47
CA ALA A 131 2.71 5.25 -1.23
C ALA A 131 3.73 5.98 -2.10
N GLY A 132 4.96 6.09 -1.61
CA GLY A 132 6.02 6.73 -2.37
C GLY A 132 7.31 6.88 -1.59
N THR A 133 8.29 7.49 -2.25
CA THR A 133 9.60 7.85 -1.72
C THR A 133 9.63 9.33 -1.31
N SER A 134 10.79 9.78 -0.87
CA SER A 134 11.05 11.23 -0.68
C SER A 134 10.92 12.06 -1.97
N ASP A 135 11.06 11.44 -3.14
CA ASP A 135 11.03 12.14 -4.43
C ASP A 135 9.61 12.29 -4.99
N GLY A 136 8.67 11.42 -4.56
CA GLY A 136 7.31 11.48 -5.04
C GLY A 136 6.49 10.22 -4.79
N VAL A 137 5.28 10.21 -5.35
CA VAL A 137 4.29 9.13 -5.22
C VAL A 137 4.61 8.02 -6.21
N THR A 138 4.67 6.78 -5.74
CA THR A 138 4.87 5.58 -6.57
C THR A 138 3.57 4.81 -6.80
N ALA A 139 2.61 4.90 -5.88
CA ALA A 139 1.29 4.32 -6.04
C ALA A 139 0.24 5.11 -5.27
N LEU A 140 -0.97 5.12 -5.83
CA LEU A 140 -2.13 5.79 -5.28
C LEU A 140 -3.36 4.94 -5.54
N GLN A 141 -4.22 4.86 -4.52
CA GLN A 141 -5.57 4.31 -4.63
C GLN A 141 -6.52 5.23 -3.88
N MET A 142 -7.63 5.56 -4.49
CA MET A 142 -8.67 6.40 -3.90
C MET A 142 -10.03 5.74 -4.12
N ASP A 143 -10.84 5.71 -3.08
CA ASP A 143 -12.24 5.32 -3.11
C ASP A 143 -13.09 6.47 -2.55
N ILE A 144 -13.97 7.03 -3.37
CA ILE A 144 -14.84 8.16 -3.02
C ILE A 144 -16.25 7.64 -2.88
N LYS A 145 -16.83 7.78 -1.69
CA LYS A 145 -18.16 7.27 -1.33
C LYS A 145 -19.26 8.33 -1.42
N ILE A 146 -18.90 9.57 -1.76
CA ILE A 146 -19.79 10.72 -1.94
C ILE A 146 -19.78 11.21 -3.39
N ALA A 147 -20.63 12.16 -3.74
CA ALA A 147 -20.81 12.65 -5.11
C ALA A 147 -19.53 13.26 -5.75
N GLY A 148 -18.52 13.54 -4.96
CA GLY A 148 -17.21 14.03 -5.40
C GLY A 148 -16.52 14.89 -4.36
N ILE A 149 -15.26 15.16 -4.62
CA ILE A 149 -14.40 16.05 -3.84
C ILE A 149 -13.92 17.19 -4.73
N ASN A 150 -13.63 18.33 -4.14
CA ASN A 150 -13.03 19.46 -4.84
C ASN A 150 -11.48 19.37 -4.81
N GLU A 151 -10.85 20.21 -5.62
CA GLU A 151 -9.39 20.25 -5.73
C GLU A 151 -8.70 20.59 -4.40
N GLN A 152 -9.29 21.47 -3.59
CA GLN A 152 -8.74 21.86 -2.30
C GLN A 152 -8.66 20.66 -1.33
N ILE A 153 -9.70 19.83 -1.27
CA ILE A 153 -9.71 18.63 -0.43
C ILE A 153 -8.61 17.64 -0.88
N LEU A 154 -8.46 17.48 -2.19
CA LEU A 154 -7.42 16.60 -2.73
C LEU A 154 -6.02 17.11 -2.42
N GLN A 155 -5.80 18.41 -2.53
CA GLN A 155 -4.53 19.05 -2.18
C GLN A 155 -4.20 18.86 -0.70
N ASP A 156 -5.14 19.15 0.20
CA ASP A 156 -4.99 18.98 1.64
C ASP A 156 -4.66 17.51 1.99
N ALA A 157 -5.32 16.55 1.33
CA ALA A 157 -5.08 15.12 1.55
C ALA A 157 -3.66 14.72 1.09
N LEU A 158 -3.21 15.19 -0.06
CA LEU A 158 -1.87 14.91 -0.59
C LEU A 158 -0.76 15.54 0.27
N GLU A 159 -0.93 16.76 0.74
CA GLU A 159 0.03 17.45 1.62
C GLU A 159 0.18 16.71 2.96
N LYS A 160 -0.94 16.36 3.59
CA LYS A 160 -0.93 15.57 4.84
C LYS A 160 -0.34 14.18 4.62
N ALA A 161 -0.68 13.51 3.52
CA ALA A 161 -0.11 12.21 3.18
C ALA A 161 1.40 12.29 2.93
N ASN A 162 1.89 13.36 2.33
CA ASN A 162 3.33 13.58 2.14
C ASN A 162 4.06 13.75 3.47
N THR A 163 3.50 14.55 4.38
CA THR A 163 4.04 14.75 5.73
C THR A 163 4.09 13.44 6.51
N ALA A 164 2.99 12.67 6.49
CA ALA A 164 2.91 11.40 7.20
C ALA A 164 3.90 10.36 6.65
N ARG A 165 3.99 10.21 5.32
CA ARG A 165 4.94 9.27 4.68
C ARG A 165 6.40 9.62 4.96
N THR A 166 6.71 10.90 5.07
CA THR A 166 8.07 11.36 5.37
C THR A 166 8.44 11.09 6.83
N HIS A 167 7.43 11.06 7.72
CA HIS A 167 7.62 10.73 9.13
C HIS A 167 7.87 9.23 9.32
N ILE A 168 7.14 8.38 8.59
CA ILE A 168 7.30 6.92 8.63
C ILE A 168 8.65 6.50 8.03
#